data_c77eca50201832867b264aa36f83bc4f
#
_entry.id   c77eca50201832867b264aa36f83bc4f
#
_cell.length_a   1.000
_cell.length_b   1.000
_cell.length_c   1.000
_cell.angle_alpha   90.00
_cell.angle_beta   90.00
_cell.angle_gamma   90.00
#
_symmetry.space_group_name_H-M   'P 1'
#
loop_
_entity.id
_entity.type
_entity.pdbx_description
1 polymer ?
#
loop_
_entity_poly.entity_id
_entity_poly.type
_entity_poly.pdbx_seq_one_letter_code
_entity_poly.pdbx_strand_id
1 'polypeptide(L)'
;MHIFRDSAARRDSRDRGHRYTEGERDLTVISQKRREGASEESLRRNLARDIASLMNTIRLDVCVDLADTPRVRDSVINHGFQDMDTLWRENRTPGDLAHAIREALIRNEPRLRAETLEVRIDEIAPTVDQRLTFEIMAEMIADPTDIPLQFYAEVDPAAGKIAMKRMQGDA
;
A
#
# COMPACT_ATOMS: atom_id res chain seq x y z
N MET A 1 9.74 2.35 11.86
CA MET A 1 9.17 3.60 11.31
C MET A 1 7.74 3.89 11.78
N HIS A 2 6.93 2.90 12.18
CA HIS A 2 5.53 3.12 12.64
C HIS A 2 5.40 4.10 13.80
N ILE A 3 6.32 4.05 14.77
CA ILE A 3 6.32 4.95 15.94
C ILE A 3 6.35 6.42 15.51
N PHE A 4 7.13 6.75 14.48
CA PHE A 4 7.20 8.13 13.97
C PHE A 4 5.94 8.57 13.24
N ARG A 5 5.27 7.65 12.51
CA ARG A 5 3.99 7.94 11.85
C ARG A 5 2.87 8.17 12.85
N ASP A 6 2.79 7.35 13.89
CA ASP A 6 1.78 7.51 14.95
C ASP A 6 2.02 8.80 15.72
N SER A 7 3.26 9.15 16.01
CA SER A 7 3.62 10.41 16.64
C SER A 7 3.29 11.62 15.76
N ALA A 8 3.56 11.53 14.46
CA ALA A 8 3.22 12.57 13.50
C ALA A 8 1.71 12.75 13.34
N ALA A 9 0.95 11.66 13.28
CA ALA A 9 -0.51 11.70 13.19
C ALA A 9 -1.16 12.33 14.44
N ARG A 10 -0.60 12.06 15.61
CA ARG A 10 -1.03 12.66 16.88
C ARG A 10 -0.48 14.08 17.09
N ARG A 11 0.44 14.55 16.25
CA ARG A 11 1.22 15.79 16.44
C ARG A 11 1.89 15.88 17.81
N ASP A 12 2.21 14.73 18.39
CA ASP A 12 2.88 14.62 19.69
C ASP A 12 3.99 13.57 19.59
N SER A 13 5.21 14.01 19.76
CA SER A 13 6.40 13.14 19.81
C SER A 13 6.59 12.48 21.17
N ARG A 14 5.85 12.92 22.18
CA ARG A 14 5.90 12.39 23.53
C ARG A 14 4.87 11.27 23.65
N ASP A 15 5.31 10.04 23.68
CA ASP A 15 4.45 8.93 24.09
C ASP A 15 4.20 9.08 25.60
N ARG A 16 3.13 9.79 25.93
CA ARG A 16 2.59 9.82 27.27
C ARG A 16 1.92 8.49 27.51
N GLY A 17 2.72 7.48 27.90
CA GLY A 17 2.17 6.24 28.45
C GLY A 17 1.01 6.56 29.39
N HIS A 18 -0.06 5.78 29.32
CA HIS A 18 -1.27 5.95 30.13
C HIS A 18 -0.92 6.35 31.57
N ARG A 19 -1.49 7.47 32.02
CA ARG A 19 -1.36 7.97 33.38
C ARG A 19 -1.80 6.89 34.35
N TYR A 20 -0.98 6.71 35.36
CA TYR A 20 -1.17 5.89 36.51
C TYR A 20 -2.60 5.89 37.06
N THR A 21 -3.16 4.70 37.21
CA THR A 21 -4.14 4.44 38.22
C THR A 21 -3.43 3.62 39.31
N GLU A 22 -3.27 4.23 40.49
CA GLU A 22 -2.72 3.60 41.70
C GLU A 22 -1.26 3.07 41.60
N GLY A 23 -0.27 4.00 41.63
CA GLY A 23 1.05 3.74 42.21
C GLY A 23 2.00 2.76 41.55
N GLU A 24 1.58 1.92 40.62
CA GLU A 24 2.45 1.01 39.87
C GLU A 24 2.75 1.52 38.48
N ARG A 25 4.04 1.66 38.17
CA ARG A 25 4.53 1.95 36.83
C ARG A 25 4.15 0.83 35.91
N ASP A 26 3.19 1.06 35.04
CA ASP A 26 2.88 0.16 33.93
C ASP A 26 3.98 0.26 32.85
N LEU A 27 5.19 -0.17 33.24
CA LEU A 27 6.35 -0.27 32.34
C LEU A 27 6.11 -1.36 31.28
N THR A 28 5.08 -2.19 31.47
CA THR A 28 4.80 -3.35 30.65
C THR A 28 4.27 -2.99 29.28
N VAL A 29 3.31 -2.05 29.16
CA VAL A 29 2.65 -1.77 27.87
C VAL A 29 3.59 -1.07 26.86
N ILE A 30 4.42 -0.12 27.33
CA ILE A 30 5.37 0.59 26.46
C ILE A 30 6.56 -0.31 26.11
N SER A 31 7.05 -1.10 27.06
CA SER A 31 8.13 -2.05 26.82
C SER A 31 7.66 -3.25 25.99
N GLN A 32 6.41 -3.67 26.15
CA GLN A 32 5.78 -4.72 25.36
C GLN A 32 5.61 -4.27 23.89
N LYS A 33 5.00 -3.11 23.64
CA LYS A 33 4.89 -2.53 22.27
C LYS A 33 6.25 -2.31 21.58
N ARG A 34 7.31 -2.04 22.35
CA ARG A 34 8.68 -1.94 21.82
C ARG A 34 9.33 -3.29 21.53
N ARG A 35 8.95 -4.34 22.27
CA ARG A 35 9.50 -5.71 22.12
C ARG A 35 8.69 -6.55 21.14
N GLU A 36 7.38 -6.41 21.12
CA GLU A 36 6.47 -7.20 20.28
C GLU A 36 6.29 -6.62 18.88
N GLY A 37 6.83 -5.41 18.63
CA GLY A 37 6.69 -4.77 17.32
C GLY A 37 5.30 -4.21 17.08
N ALA A 38 4.96 -3.97 15.81
CA ALA A 38 3.64 -3.53 15.41
C ALA A 38 2.68 -4.71 15.34
N SER A 39 1.44 -4.53 15.80
CA SER A 39 0.40 -5.55 15.62
C SER A 39 0.12 -5.78 14.14
N GLU A 40 -0.30 -6.98 13.78
CA GLU A 40 -0.68 -7.33 12.42
C GLU A 40 -1.70 -6.34 11.84
N GLU A 41 -2.71 -5.97 12.60
CA GLU A 41 -3.70 -4.97 12.18
C GLU A 41 -3.07 -3.61 11.87
N SER A 42 -2.09 -3.17 12.66
CA SER A 42 -1.33 -1.95 12.39
C SER A 42 -0.50 -2.06 11.11
N LEU A 43 0.13 -3.21 10.88
CA LEU A 43 0.90 -3.49 9.67
C LEU A 43 0.00 -3.46 8.44
N ARG A 44 -1.15 -4.14 8.46
CA ARG A 44 -2.15 -4.14 7.40
C ARG A 44 -2.67 -2.72 7.10
N ARG A 45 -3.03 -1.96 8.14
CA ARG A 45 -3.51 -0.56 7.96
C ARG A 45 -2.46 0.35 7.34
N ASN A 46 -1.21 0.23 7.78
CA ASN A 46 -0.12 1.04 7.25
C ASN A 46 0.18 0.68 5.79
N LEU A 47 0.20 -0.61 5.48
CA LEU A 47 0.38 -1.09 4.12
C LEU A 47 -0.75 -0.60 3.20
N ALA A 48 -2.02 -0.73 3.62
CA ALA A 48 -3.16 -0.24 2.85
C ALA A 48 -3.08 1.25 2.53
N ARG A 49 -2.64 2.07 3.50
CA ARG A 49 -2.45 3.51 3.29
C ARG A 49 -1.31 3.78 2.31
N ASP A 50 -0.21 3.05 2.43
CA ASP A 50 0.96 3.24 1.57
C ASP A 50 0.65 2.83 0.14
N ILE A 51 -0.05 1.71 -0.06
CA ILE A 51 -0.50 1.27 -1.40
C ILE A 51 -1.49 2.28 -2.00
N ALA A 52 -2.45 2.77 -1.21
CA ALA A 52 -3.39 3.80 -1.69
C ALA A 52 -2.66 5.09 -2.11
N SER A 53 -1.64 5.50 -1.36
CA SER A 53 -0.79 6.64 -1.72
C SER A 53 0.00 6.37 -2.99
N LEU A 54 0.63 5.19 -3.10
CA LEU A 54 1.39 4.76 -4.28
C LEU A 54 0.53 4.82 -5.55
N MET A 55 -0.66 4.24 -5.51
CA MET A 55 -1.56 4.13 -6.66
C MET A 55 -2.16 5.48 -7.10
N ASN A 56 -2.18 6.48 -6.22
CA ASN A 56 -2.70 7.81 -6.52
C ASN A 56 -1.60 8.88 -6.65
N THR A 57 -0.34 8.47 -6.71
CA THR A 57 0.80 9.35 -6.98
C THR A 57 1.31 9.07 -8.38
N ILE A 58 1.38 10.09 -9.24
CA ILE A 58 1.93 9.93 -10.59
C ILE A 58 3.44 9.91 -10.52
N ARG A 59 4.07 8.95 -11.20
CA ARG A 59 5.53 8.81 -11.27
C ARG A 59 6.16 10.01 -12.00
N LEU A 60 7.36 10.35 -11.59
CA LEU A 60 8.12 11.46 -12.20
C LEU A 60 8.42 11.23 -13.68
N ASP A 61 8.72 9.99 -14.09
CA ASP A 61 9.05 9.63 -15.47
C ASP A 61 7.89 9.80 -16.48
N VAL A 62 6.67 10.04 -15.99
CA VAL A 62 5.53 10.44 -16.83
C VAL A 62 5.68 11.89 -17.30
N CYS A 63 6.30 12.74 -16.49
CA CYS A 63 6.42 14.18 -16.77
C CYS A 63 7.82 14.59 -17.24
N VAL A 64 8.85 13.80 -16.91
CA VAL A 64 10.25 14.10 -17.19
C VAL A 64 10.93 12.89 -17.79
N ASP A 65 11.64 13.07 -18.89
CA ASP A 65 12.45 11.99 -19.46
C ASP A 65 13.61 11.64 -18.51
N LEU A 66 13.64 10.42 -18.04
CA LEU A 66 14.65 9.87 -17.14
C LEU A 66 15.57 8.84 -17.83
N ALA A 67 15.59 8.78 -19.16
CA ALA A 67 16.41 7.80 -19.91
C ALA A 67 17.90 7.91 -19.55
N ASP A 68 18.42 9.13 -19.44
CA ASP A 68 19.83 9.40 -19.13
C ASP A 68 20.14 9.40 -17.62
N THR A 69 19.13 9.19 -16.76
CA THR A 69 19.26 9.23 -15.31
C THR A 69 18.72 7.96 -14.62
N PRO A 70 19.30 6.79 -14.89
CA PRO A 70 18.77 5.52 -14.41
C PRO A 70 18.69 5.44 -12.88
N ARG A 71 19.62 6.08 -12.14
CA ARG A 71 19.57 6.13 -10.68
C ARG A 71 18.38 6.91 -10.14
N VAL A 72 17.92 7.95 -10.85
CA VAL A 72 16.70 8.71 -10.48
C VAL A 72 15.48 7.87 -10.80
N ARG A 73 15.45 7.27 -11.99
CA ARG A 73 14.35 6.41 -12.44
C ARG A 73 14.08 5.26 -11.46
N ASP A 74 15.12 4.68 -10.87
CA ASP A 74 15.01 3.53 -9.98
C ASP A 74 15.03 3.93 -8.48
N SER A 75 14.90 5.22 -8.19
CA SER A 75 14.88 5.75 -6.82
C SER A 75 13.47 6.07 -6.32
N VAL A 76 13.37 6.36 -5.02
CA VAL A 76 12.12 6.83 -4.37
C VAL A 76 11.61 8.17 -4.92
N ILE A 77 12.41 8.91 -5.67
CA ILE A 77 11.98 10.16 -6.32
C ILE A 77 10.98 9.84 -7.44
N ASN A 78 11.12 8.67 -8.08
CA ASN A 78 10.20 8.18 -9.10
C ASN A 78 9.13 7.24 -8.50
N HIS A 79 8.76 7.47 -7.22
CA HIS A 79 7.70 6.71 -6.56
C HIS A 79 6.34 7.09 -7.12
N GLY A 80 5.51 6.09 -7.41
CA GLY A 80 4.15 6.30 -7.87
C GLY A 80 3.70 5.27 -8.91
N PHE A 81 2.51 5.51 -9.45
CA PHE A 81 1.90 4.73 -10.51
C PHE A 81 1.92 5.50 -11.84
N GLN A 82 1.63 4.83 -12.92
CA GLN A 82 1.48 5.45 -14.24
C GLN A 82 0.27 6.38 -14.26
N ASP A 83 0.29 7.36 -15.17
CA ASP A 83 -0.87 8.20 -15.40
C ASP A 83 -1.99 7.37 -16.06
N MET A 84 -3.13 7.30 -15.38
CA MET A 84 -4.29 6.54 -15.86
C MET A 84 -4.84 7.07 -17.17
N ASP A 85 -4.83 8.39 -17.38
CA ASP A 85 -5.29 9.00 -18.62
C ASP A 85 -4.46 8.55 -19.82
N THR A 86 -3.16 8.40 -19.62
CA THR A 86 -2.24 7.90 -20.65
C THR A 86 -2.52 6.43 -20.95
N LEU A 87 -2.71 5.60 -19.93
CA LEU A 87 -3.03 4.18 -20.11
C LEU A 87 -4.31 3.95 -20.93
N TRP A 88 -5.34 4.76 -20.70
CA TRP A 88 -6.61 4.66 -21.44
C TRP A 88 -6.50 5.16 -22.88
N ARG A 89 -5.77 6.23 -23.12
CA ARG A 89 -5.52 6.75 -24.48
C ARG A 89 -4.75 5.77 -25.35
N GLU A 90 -3.89 4.95 -24.75
CA GLU A 90 -3.12 3.92 -25.44
C GLU A 90 -3.92 2.62 -25.70
N ASN A 91 -5.23 2.60 -25.44
CA ASN A 91 -6.10 1.42 -25.59
C ASN A 91 -5.54 0.16 -24.87
N ARG A 92 -4.96 0.35 -23.69
CA ARG A 92 -4.45 -0.75 -22.89
C ARG A 92 -5.58 -1.68 -22.43
N THR A 93 -5.31 -2.96 -22.48
CA THR A 93 -6.25 -3.97 -22.02
C THR A 93 -6.32 -4.00 -20.49
N PRO A 94 -7.41 -4.53 -19.88
CA PRO A 94 -7.45 -4.75 -18.44
C PRO A 94 -6.30 -5.63 -17.94
N GLY A 95 -5.81 -6.58 -18.77
CA GLY A 95 -4.64 -7.38 -18.46
C GLY A 95 -3.34 -6.57 -18.37
N ASP A 96 -3.16 -5.60 -19.26
CA ASP A 96 -2.01 -4.68 -19.19
C ASP A 96 -2.04 -3.85 -17.91
N LEU A 97 -3.23 -3.44 -17.49
CA LEU A 97 -3.41 -2.69 -16.25
C LEU A 97 -3.11 -3.56 -15.02
N ALA A 98 -3.56 -4.82 -15.00
CA ALA A 98 -3.21 -5.77 -13.94
C ALA A 98 -1.69 -5.95 -13.84
N HIS A 99 -1.02 -6.09 -14.99
CA HIS A 99 0.43 -6.18 -15.04
C HIS A 99 1.11 -4.91 -14.52
N ALA A 100 0.63 -3.74 -14.92
CA ALA A 100 1.17 -2.46 -14.46
C ALA A 100 1.01 -2.26 -12.95
N ILE A 101 -0.13 -2.66 -12.38
CA ILE A 101 -0.38 -2.65 -10.92
C ILE A 101 0.63 -3.57 -10.23
N ARG A 102 0.81 -4.79 -10.73
CA ARG A 102 1.76 -5.76 -10.17
C ARG A 102 3.18 -5.21 -10.17
N GLU A 103 3.65 -4.68 -11.28
CA GLU A 103 4.99 -4.11 -11.41
C GLU A 103 5.21 -2.90 -10.47
N ALA A 104 4.20 -2.04 -10.34
CA ALA A 104 4.26 -0.91 -9.43
C ALA A 104 4.38 -1.36 -7.96
N LEU A 105 3.66 -2.39 -7.56
CA LEU A 105 3.72 -2.96 -6.22
C LEU A 105 5.08 -3.60 -5.95
N ILE A 106 5.60 -4.42 -6.86
CA ILE A 106 6.92 -5.05 -6.71
C ILE A 106 8.02 -3.99 -6.55
N ARG A 107 7.98 -2.95 -7.38
CA ARG A 107 9.01 -1.90 -7.37
C ARG A 107 9.00 -1.05 -6.10
N ASN A 108 7.82 -0.70 -5.61
CA ASN A 108 7.68 0.34 -4.59
C ASN A 108 7.34 -0.19 -3.20
N GLU A 109 6.93 -1.48 -3.09
CA GLU A 109 6.49 -2.05 -1.82
C GLU A 109 7.29 -3.31 -1.44
N PRO A 110 8.50 -3.11 -0.90
CA PRO A 110 9.41 -4.22 -0.57
C PRO A 110 8.91 -5.12 0.58
N ARG A 111 7.82 -4.74 1.25
CA ARG A 111 7.19 -5.58 2.28
C ARG A 111 6.36 -6.70 1.69
N LEU A 112 5.99 -6.61 0.42
CA LEU A 112 5.27 -7.67 -0.29
C LEU A 112 6.26 -8.67 -0.88
N ARG A 113 5.94 -9.95 -0.75
CA ARG A 113 6.70 -11.03 -1.37
C ARG A 113 6.35 -11.11 -2.85
N ALA A 114 7.30 -10.79 -3.72
CA ALA A 114 7.08 -10.68 -5.17
C ALA A 114 6.60 -12.01 -5.81
N GLU A 115 7.02 -13.14 -5.23
CA GLU A 115 6.70 -14.48 -5.70
C GLU A 115 5.24 -14.85 -5.45
N THR A 116 4.62 -14.29 -4.42
CA THR A 116 3.21 -14.56 -4.06
C THR A 116 2.26 -13.49 -4.56
N LEU A 117 2.80 -12.39 -5.13
CA LEU A 117 1.98 -11.28 -5.60
C LEU A 117 1.27 -11.64 -6.91
N GLU A 118 -0.04 -11.76 -6.82
CA GLU A 118 -0.93 -11.95 -7.96
C GLU A 118 -1.94 -10.80 -8.06
N VAL A 119 -2.18 -10.35 -9.29
CA VAL A 119 -3.19 -9.34 -9.60
C VAL A 119 -4.10 -9.91 -10.69
N ARG A 120 -5.38 -10.05 -10.37
CA ARG A 120 -6.39 -10.61 -11.27
C ARG A 120 -7.53 -9.61 -11.45
N ILE A 121 -8.20 -9.69 -12.59
CA ILE A 121 -9.44 -8.95 -12.82
C ILE A 121 -10.56 -9.68 -12.07
N ASP A 122 -11.32 -8.95 -11.27
CA ASP A 122 -12.52 -9.49 -10.64
C ASP A 122 -13.70 -9.41 -11.63
N GLU A 123 -13.93 -10.52 -12.33
CA GLU A 123 -15.01 -10.63 -13.31
C GLU A 123 -16.41 -10.70 -12.67
N ILE A 124 -16.48 -10.93 -11.36
CA ILE A 124 -17.74 -11.10 -10.61
C ILE A 124 -18.23 -9.73 -10.11
N ALA A 125 -17.33 -8.77 -9.95
CA ALA A 125 -17.72 -7.44 -9.52
C ALA A 125 -18.65 -6.78 -10.55
N PRO A 126 -19.81 -6.25 -10.13
CA PRO A 126 -20.70 -5.57 -11.05
C PRO A 126 -19.99 -4.37 -11.66
N THR A 127 -19.86 -4.36 -12.99
CA THR A 127 -19.29 -3.25 -13.74
C THR A 127 -20.29 -2.09 -13.76
N VAL A 128 -20.34 -1.34 -12.66
CA VAL A 128 -21.11 -0.12 -12.60
C VAL A 128 -20.21 1.01 -13.08
N ASP A 129 -20.67 1.82 -14.02
CA ASP A 129 -19.95 3.01 -14.53
C ASP A 129 -18.57 2.73 -15.19
N GLN A 130 -18.43 1.59 -15.89
CA GLN A 130 -17.17 1.20 -16.55
C GLN A 130 -15.97 1.03 -15.60
N ARG A 131 -16.20 0.90 -14.30
CA ARG A 131 -15.15 0.65 -13.33
C ARG A 131 -14.65 -0.78 -13.42
N LEU A 132 -13.33 -0.92 -13.30
CA LEU A 132 -12.68 -2.22 -13.25
C LEU A 132 -12.27 -2.53 -11.81
N THR A 133 -12.60 -3.73 -11.34
CA THR A 133 -12.15 -4.21 -10.04
C THR A 133 -11.04 -5.24 -10.23
N PHE A 134 -9.95 -5.08 -9.50
CA PHE A 134 -8.84 -6.01 -9.46
C PHE A 134 -8.74 -6.61 -8.07
N GLU A 135 -8.62 -7.92 -8.02
CA GLU A 135 -8.26 -8.67 -6.83
C GLU A 135 -6.75 -8.78 -6.75
N ILE A 136 -6.19 -8.43 -5.61
CA ILE A 136 -4.75 -8.48 -5.36
C ILE A 136 -4.51 -9.39 -4.17
N MET A 137 -3.76 -10.45 -4.40
CA MET A 137 -3.33 -11.41 -3.39
C MET A 137 -1.82 -11.35 -3.23
N ALA A 138 -1.34 -11.33 -2.00
CA ALA A 138 0.08 -11.28 -1.69
C ALA A 138 0.35 -11.78 -0.27
N GLU A 139 1.60 -12.08 0.04
CA GLU A 139 2.08 -12.23 1.41
C GLU A 139 2.93 -11.04 1.80
N MET A 140 2.66 -10.48 2.96
CA MET A 140 3.50 -9.46 3.56
C MET A 140 4.56 -10.12 4.44
N ILE A 141 5.81 -9.77 4.20
CA ILE A 141 6.95 -10.26 4.97
C ILE A 141 6.82 -9.80 6.43
N ALA A 142 6.73 -10.74 7.34
CA ALA A 142 6.62 -10.50 8.77
C ALA A 142 7.36 -11.59 9.56
N ASP A 143 7.66 -11.31 10.83
CA ASP A 143 8.29 -12.25 11.75
C ASP A 143 7.33 -12.48 12.94
N PRO A 144 7.01 -13.73 13.32
CA PRO A 144 7.64 -15.00 12.90
C PRO A 144 7.06 -15.63 11.61
N THR A 145 5.96 -15.13 11.08
CA THR A 145 5.27 -15.73 9.92
C THR A 145 4.77 -14.64 8.99
N ASP A 146 4.91 -14.87 7.68
CA ASP A 146 4.37 -13.99 6.66
C ASP A 146 2.84 -13.87 6.78
N ILE A 147 2.32 -12.69 6.48
CA ILE A 147 0.90 -12.37 6.66
C ILE A 147 0.21 -12.43 5.29
N PRO A 148 -0.75 -13.36 5.08
CA PRO A 148 -1.51 -13.40 3.84
C PRO A 148 -2.41 -12.15 3.73
N LEU A 149 -2.45 -11.58 2.53
CA LEU A 149 -3.21 -10.38 2.22
C LEU A 149 -4.10 -10.63 1.01
N GLN A 150 -5.32 -10.13 1.11
CA GLN A 150 -6.25 -10.03 -0.01
C GLN A 150 -6.90 -8.65 0.03
N PHE A 151 -6.84 -7.94 -1.06
CA PHE A 151 -7.46 -6.62 -1.17
C PHE A 151 -7.91 -6.34 -2.60
N TYR A 152 -8.80 -5.38 -2.75
CA TYR A 152 -9.39 -5.03 -4.03
C TYR A 152 -9.02 -3.61 -4.41
N ALA A 153 -8.65 -3.41 -5.68
CA ALA A 153 -8.43 -2.12 -6.27
C ALA A 153 -9.54 -1.84 -7.28
N GLU A 154 -10.32 -0.80 -7.04
CA GLU A 154 -11.31 -0.31 -7.99
C GLU A 154 -10.70 0.83 -8.80
N VAL A 155 -10.64 0.65 -10.09
CA VAL A 155 -10.13 1.64 -11.03
C VAL A 155 -11.31 2.37 -11.66
N ASP A 156 -11.33 3.69 -11.49
CA ASP A 156 -12.30 4.58 -12.13
C ASP A 156 -11.62 5.28 -13.31
N PRO A 157 -11.91 4.84 -14.55
CA PRO A 157 -11.31 5.44 -15.74
C PRO A 157 -11.66 6.89 -15.93
N ALA A 158 -12.88 7.28 -15.58
CA ALA A 158 -13.36 8.65 -15.78
C ALA A 158 -12.72 9.64 -14.79
N ALA A 159 -12.39 9.18 -13.59
CA ALA A 159 -11.75 10.01 -12.58
C ALA A 159 -10.21 9.92 -12.60
N GLY A 160 -9.64 8.96 -13.34
CA GLY A 160 -8.20 8.66 -13.33
C GLY A 160 -7.69 8.22 -11.96
N LYS A 161 -8.53 7.57 -11.14
CA LYS A 161 -8.24 7.23 -9.75
C LYS A 161 -8.34 5.74 -9.49
N ILE A 162 -7.51 5.29 -8.56
CA ILE A 162 -7.56 3.92 -8.03
C ILE A 162 -7.98 3.99 -6.56
N ALA A 163 -9.15 3.43 -6.25
CA ALA A 163 -9.63 3.31 -4.89
C ALA A 163 -9.30 1.93 -4.33
N MET A 164 -8.53 1.90 -3.24
CA MET A 164 -8.28 0.67 -2.51
C MET A 164 -9.48 0.33 -1.64
N LYS A 165 -10.17 -0.76 -1.95
CA LYS A 165 -11.23 -1.33 -1.13
C LYS A 165 -10.63 -2.33 -0.15
N ARG A 166 -11.32 -2.53 0.94
CA ARG A 166 -10.95 -3.26 2.16
C ARG A 166 -10.00 -4.45 1.93
N MET A 167 -8.90 -4.47 2.67
CA MET A 167 -8.19 -5.70 2.97
C MET A 167 -9.11 -6.58 3.81
N GLN A 168 -9.58 -7.69 3.25
CA GLN A 168 -10.21 -8.73 4.04
C GLN A 168 -9.10 -9.54 4.71
N GLY A 169 -9.03 -9.46 6.04
CA GLY A 169 -8.39 -10.48 6.82
C GLY A 169 -9.50 -11.44 7.22
N ASP A 170 -9.27 -12.72 7.12
CA ASP A 170 -10.15 -13.72 7.71
C ASP A 170 -10.43 -13.36 9.17
N ALA A 171 -11.72 -13.40 9.53
CA ALA A 171 -12.18 -13.22 10.89
C ALA A 171 -11.93 -14.47 11.73
#